data_bff93f09c1ca419100815804d6a6375a
#
_entry.id   bff93f09c1ca419100815804d6a6375a
#
_cell.length_a   1.000
_cell.length_b   1.000
_cell.length_c   1.000
_cell.angle_alpha   90.00
_cell.angle_beta   90.00
_cell.angle_gamma   90.00
#
_symmetry.space_group_name_H-M   'P 1'
#
loop_
_entity.id
_entity.type
_entity.pdbx_description
1 polymer ?
#
loop_
_entity_poly.entity_id
_entity_poly.type
_entity_poly.pdbx_seq_one_letter_code
_entity_poly.pdbx_strand_id
1 'polypeptide(L)'
;MRRTKGVAVGIGALFLAGWNCVACGSNSSGQHPGPVLTATAGNGNGNGSAGDGNGLNVGPGNNGNGSGGGTGVTDTCAAKVSTAQAIPLDMYIMLDTSGSMSDATATQATKWNAVKLALESFLTDSASAGLGVGLQYFPLQKTNVPTSCANDTQCGDSAPCFLKFCSTFTDFVACSVNSDCLATNDQYYGPCLPIGRCTKDQDYFCSKPGTADCAPGPNGEDLGACETAKTSICTNITSCDVAQYTTPATPISTLPGAAAKLVASIDAQMPAGDTPTAPALSGAIAQARTWAKAHPDHRVVAVLATDGLPTQCTPDAIADVAALARGGVTGTPSISTFVIGVFGPSDVQIGAPGNLDQIAARGGTNKAFIVDTQKDVTAQFQMALDAIRGARLACEYQIPEPTGGGTLNYKEVNVAFTDGDKKTVVYVKDQAGCDSTSGGWYYDVDPDTGMS
;
A
#
# COMPACT_ATOMS: atom_id res chain seq x y z
N MET A 1 21.73 -47.74 -5.28
CA MET A 1 23.15 -47.55 -4.88
C MET A 1 23.80 -46.53 -5.77
N ARG A 2 23.98 -45.32 -5.26
CA ARG A 2 25.17 -44.46 -5.45
C ARG A 2 24.88 -43.14 -4.71
N ARG A 3 25.65 -42.92 -3.66
CA ARG A 3 25.73 -41.68 -2.89
C ARG A 3 26.52 -40.67 -3.70
N THR A 4 26.08 -39.41 -3.70
CA THR A 4 26.95 -38.28 -3.99
C THR A 4 26.75 -37.19 -2.93
N LYS A 5 27.89 -36.66 -2.56
CA LYS A 5 28.27 -35.87 -1.39
C LYS A 5 27.69 -34.47 -1.38
N GLY A 6 27.44 -33.99 -0.16
CA GLY A 6 27.12 -32.60 0.10
C GLY A 6 28.28 -31.66 -0.21
N VAL A 7 27.90 -30.44 -0.59
CA VAL A 7 28.79 -29.29 -0.59
C VAL A 7 28.12 -28.26 0.33
N ALA A 8 28.80 -28.03 1.45
CA ALA A 8 28.48 -26.91 2.33
C ALA A 8 29.02 -25.64 1.67
N VAL A 9 28.16 -24.64 1.48
CA VAL A 9 28.56 -23.28 1.09
C VAL A 9 28.23 -22.35 2.24
N GLY A 10 29.27 -21.63 2.66
CA GLY A 10 29.33 -20.83 3.84
C GLY A 10 28.37 -19.64 3.86
N ILE A 11 27.96 -19.33 5.05
CA ILE A 11 27.17 -18.15 5.42
C ILE A 11 28.07 -16.92 5.30
N GLY A 12 27.89 -16.16 4.23
CA GLY A 12 28.39 -14.80 4.12
C GLY A 12 27.36 -13.84 4.69
N ALA A 13 27.66 -13.22 5.83
CA ALA A 13 26.87 -12.15 6.37
C ALA A 13 26.92 -10.94 5.43
N LEU A 14 25.85 -10.69 4.69
CA LEU A 14 25.68 -9.44 3.95
C LEU A 14 25.02 -8.42 4.89
N PHE A 15 25.75 -7.35 5.19
CA PHE A 15 25.27 -6.18 5.90
C PHE A 15 24.12 -5.54 5.10
N LEU A 16 22.93 -5.53 5.69
CA LEU A 16 21.78 -4.76 5.24
C LEU A 16 22.06 -3.28 5.50
N ALA A 17 22.37 -2.52 4.46
CA ALA A 17 22.28 -1.09 4.50
C ALA A 17 20.78 -0.71 4.49
N GLY A 18 20.21 -0.55 5.67
CA GLY A 18 18.88 0.05 5.81
C GLY A 18 18.94 1.51 5.36
N TRP A 19 18.04 1.91 4.48
CA TRP A 19 17.75 3.31 4.27
C TRP A 19 16.99 3.80 5.51
N ASN A 20 17.74 4.31 6.46
CA ASN A 20 17.16 5.16 7.46
C ASN A 20 16.76 6.45 6.73
N CYS A 21 15.50 6.82 6.74
CA CYS A 21 15.21 8.23 6.84
C CYS A 21 16.10 8.72 7.96
N VAL A 22 17.12 9.49 7.64
CA VAL A 22 17.93 10.12 8.65
C VAL A 22 17.05 11.21 9.25
N ALA A 23 16.10 10.75 10.07
CA ALA A 23 15.54 11.63 11.06
C ALA A 23 16.73 12.14 11.86
N CYS A 24 16.81 13.41 11.99
CA CYS A 24 17.77 14.07 12.83
C CYS A 24 17.45 13.73 14.29
N GLY A 25 17.73 12.50 14.72
CA GLY A 25 17.44 12.05 16.08
C GLY A 25 17.65 10.54 16.27
N SER A 26 18.24 10.17 17.35
CA SER A 26 18.75 8.85 17.70
C SER A 26 17.69 7.75 17.84
N ASN A 27 18.05 6.52 17.47
CA ASN A 27 17.34 5.27 17.76
C ASN A 27 17.06 5.11 19.26
N SER A 28 15.79 5.00 19.62
CA SER A 28 15.36 4.26 20.81
C SER A 28 14.03 3.59 20.54
N SER A 29 13.99 2.28 20.71
CA SER A 29 12.82 1.43 20.68
C SER A 29 11.89 1.75 21.86
N GLY A 30 10.81 2.48 21.59
CA GLY A 30 9.74 2.75 22.54
C GLY A 30 8.58 3.40 21.80
N GLN A 31 7.37 2.98 22.09
CA GLN A 31 6.16 3.64 21.60
C GLN A 31 6.15 5.08 22.11
N HIS A 32 6.40 6.04 21.19
CA HIS A 32 6.28 7.45 21.49
C HIS A 32 5.25 8.09 20.55
N PRO A 33 4.40 8.99 21.06
CA PRO A 33 3.60 9.85 20.19
C PRO A 33 4.54 10.66 19.28
N GLY A 34 4.15 10.87 18.03
CA GLY A 34 4.96 11.50 17.01
C GLY A 34 5.49 12.88 17.42
N PRO A 35 6.62 13.30 16.84
CA PRO A 35 7.24 14.57 17.18
C PRO A 35 6.36 15.77 16.83
N VAL A 36 6.33 16.75 17.70
CA VAL A 36 5.63 18.01 17.52
C VAL A 36 6.60 19.08 17.02
N LEU A 37 6.29 19.76 15.95
CA LEU A 37 7.08 20.86 15.38
C LEU A 37 6.62 22.21 15.93
N THR A 38 7.56 23.03 16.37
CA THR A 38 7.27 24.39 16.84
C THR A 38 7.95 25.40 15.94
N ALA A 39 7.20 26.21 15.23
CA ALA A 39 7.73 27.28 14.37
C ALA A 39 7.62 28.64 15.07
N THR A 40 8.68 29.44 14.97
CA THR A 40 8.75 30.75 15.60
C THR A 40 8.89 31.84 14.55
N ALA A 41 7.89 32.66 14.37
CA ALA A 41 7.93 33.88 13.58
C ALA A 41 7.88 35.11 14.51
N GLY A 42 8.77 36.08 14.32
CA GLY A 42 9.00 37.17 15.26
C GLY A 42 7.85 38.15 15.40
N ASN A 43 7.40 38.41 16.60
CA ASN A 43 7.25 39.70 17.24
C ASN A 43 6.82 39.57 18.72
N GLY A 44 7.58 40.16 19.60
CA GLY A 44 7.35 40.78 20.89
C GLY A 44 6.59 40.06 22.00
N ASN A 45 7.33 39.85 23.07
CA ASN A 45 6.99 39.89 24.48
C ASN A 45 5.85 39.01 25.02
N GLY A 46 6.17 38.06 25.83
CA GLY A 46 5.20 37.36 26.68
C GLY A 46 5.75 36.10 27.34
N ASN A 47 5.93 36.18 28.64
CA ASN A 47 6.29 35.11 29.56
C ASN A 47 5.28 33.96 29.50
N GLY A 48 5.69 32.74 29.15
CA GLY A 48 4.80 31.60 29.15
C GLY A 48 5.58 30.28 29.36
N SER A 49 5.18 29.59 30.41
CA SER A 49 5.74 28.34 30.90
C SER A 49 5.78 27.23 29.85
N ALA A 50 6.92 26.55 29.77
CA ALA A 50 7.13 25.39 28.90
C ALA A 50 6.33 24.18 29.41
N GLY A 51 5.55 23.58 28.52
CA GLY A 51 4.99 22.24 28.69
C GLY A 51 5.85 21.22 27.96
N ASP A 52 6.15 20.11 28.58
CA ASP A 52 6.97 19.03 28.08
C ASP A 52 6.33 18.37 26.84
N GLY A 53 6.93 18.54 25.69
CA GLY A 53 6.53 17.88 24.44
C GLY A 53 7.67 17.88 23.44
N ASN A 54 7.95 16.73 22.86
CA ASN A 54 8.93 16.56 21.79
C ASN A 54 8.51 17.36 20.56
N GLY A 55 9.34 18.28 20.09
CA GLY A 55 8.96 19.11 18.95
C GLY A 55 10.09 19.80 18.23
N LEU A 56 9.87 20.15 16.97
CA LEU A 56 10.75 20.94 16.13
C LEU A 56 10.36 22.43 16.24
N ASN A 57 11.34 23.30 16.39
CA ASN A 57 11.12 24.74 16.52
C ASN A 57 11.71 25.47 15.31
N VAL A 58 10.93 26.28 14.63
CA VAL A 58 11.30 27.01 13.41
C VAL A 58 11.22 28.52 13.66
N GLY A 59 12.31 29.26 13.45
CA GLY A 59 12.34 30.70 13.66
C GLY A 59 13.29 31.45 12.69
N PRO A 60 13.21 32.78 12.59
CA PRO A 60 14.04 33.56 11.67
C PRO A 60 15.54 33.50 11.99
N GLY A 61 16.36 33.27 10.97
CA GLY A 61 17.81 33.19 11.04
C GLY A 61 18.46 34.57 10.97
N ASN A 62 19.45 34.78 11.82
CA ASN A 62 20.26 36.01 11.77
C ASN A 62 21.55 35.75 10.97
N ASN A 63 21.71 36.40 9.82
CA ASN A 63 22.97 36.42 9.06
C ASN A 63 23.96 37.41 9.69
N GLY A 64 24.47 37.04 10.86
CA GLY A 64 25.52 37.79 11.55
C GLY A 64 26.79 36.98 11.62
N ASN A 65 27.83 37.35 10.86
CA ASN A 65 29.17 36.81 10.96
C ASN A 65 29.78 37.31 12.31
N GLY A 66 29.76 36.48 13.35
CA GLY A 66 30.29 36.81 14.65
C GLY A 66 30.79 35.58 15.39
N SER A 67 32.12 35.40 15.46
CA SER A 67 32.80 34.40 16.25
C SER A 67 32.57 34.66 17.73
N GLY A 68 31.92 33.73 18.46
CA GLY A 68 31.78 33.85 19.90
C GLY A 68 31.01 32.67 20.47
N GLY A 69 31.64 31.76 21.19
CA GLY A 69 31.00 30.65 21.86
C GLY A 69 30.04 31.13 22.96
N GLY A 70 28.81 30.68 22.90
CA GLY A 70 27.77 30.92 23.89
C GLY A 70 26.67 29.88 23.79
N THR A 71 26.53 29.11 24.81
CA THR A 71 25.45 28.15 25.01
C THR A 71 24.12 28.88 25.22
N GLY A 72 23.21 28.78 24.30
CA GLY A 72 21.83 29.24 24.48
C GLY A 72 21.28 29.96 23.26
N VAL A 73 20.16 29.50 22.75
CA VAL A 73 19.34 30.16 21.71
C VAL A 73 18.74 31.43 22.33
N THR A 74 19.55 32.49 22.50
CA THR A 74 19.09 33.76 23.14
C THR A 74 19.16 34.98 22.24
N ASP A 75 19.54 34.83 20.96
CA ASP A 75 19.59 35.97 20.06
C ASP A 75 18.47 36.00 19.00
N THR A 76 17.27 35.78 19.44
CA THR A 76 16.11 36.09 18.59
C THR A 76 15.50 37.41 19.06
N CYS A 77 15.88 38.52 18.45
CA CYS A 77 15.12 39.76 18.57
C CYS A 77 13.73 39.51 17.98
N ALA A 78 12.76 39.21 18.82
CA ALA A 78 11.34 39.04 18.47
C ALA A 78 11.02 37.78 17.63
N ALA A 79 11.10 36.61 18.24
CA ALA A 79 10.68 35.35 17.62
C ALA A 79 9.27 34.92 18.07
N LYS A 80 8.42 34.59 17.13
CA LYS A 80 7.12 33.96 17.38
C LYS A 80 7.25 32.45 17.19
N VAL A 81 6.97 31.69 18.23
CA VAL A 81 7.02 30.22 18.19
C VAL A 81 5.67 29.70 17.72
N SER A 82 5.66 28.92 16.66
CA SER A 82 4.48 28.17 16.18
C SER A 82 4.82 26.68 16.14
N THR A 83 3.89 25.87 16.61
CA THR A 83 4.05 24.41 16.53
C THR A 83 3.66 23.94 15.14
N ALA A 84 4.57 23.38 14.40
CA ALA A 84 4.27 22.80 13.11
C ALA A 84 3.46 21.50 13.30
N GLN A 85 2.46 21.32 12.46
CA GLN A 85 1.66 20.10 12.45
C GLN A 85 2.24 19.11 11.46
N ALA A 86 2.11 17.83 11.79
CA ALA A 86 2.42 16.78 10.86
C ALA A 86 1.50 16.88 9.63
N ILE A 87 2.10 16.73 8.45
CA ILE A 87 1.33 16.70 7.19
C ILE A 87 0.31 15.55 7.26
N PRO A 88 -0.98 15.79 6.97
CA PRO A 88 -1.98 14.72 6.92
C PRO A 88 -1.58 13.65 5.91
N LEU A 89 -1.75 12.38 6.26
CA LEU A 89 -1.50 11.25 5.37
C LEU A 89 -2.81 10.73 4.79
N ASP A 90 -2.82 10.60 3.47
CA ASP A 90 -3.89 9.97 2.73
C ASP A 90 -3.37 8.69 2.06
N MET A 91 -4.06 7.58 2.32
CA MET A 91 -3.74 6.26 1.80
C MET A 91 -4.80 5.85 0.78
N TYR A 92 -4.39 5.58 -0.46
CA TYR A 92 -5.26 4.94 -1.44
C TYR A 92 -4.88 3.47 -1.57
N ILE A 93 -5.73 2.59 -1.06
CA ILE A 93 -5.48 1.16 -0.98
C ILE A 93 -6.11 0.47 -2.19
N MET A 94 -5.30 -0.20 -2.99
CA MET A 94 -5.69 -1.11 -4.06
C MET A 94 -5.59 -2.52 -3.51
N LEU A 95 -6.74 -3.15 -3.27
CA LEU A 95 -6.86 -4.40 -2.54
C LEU A 95 -7.19 -5.55 -3.47
N ASP A 96 -6.37 -6.60 -3.41
CA ASP A 96 -6.57 -7.84 -4.15
C ASP A 96 -7.79 -8.61 -3.62
N THR A 97 -8.68 -8.94 -4.53
CA THR A 97 -9.84 -9.81 -4.32
C THR A 97 -9.85 -10.94 -5.35
N SER A 98 -8.68 -11.33 -5.88
CA SER A 98 -8.54 -12.49 -6.77
C SER A 98 -8.92 -13.80 -6.07
N GLY A 99 -9.12 -14.85 -6.85
CA GLY A 99 -9.58 -16.15 -6.36
C GLY A 99 -8.68 -16.76 -5.28
N SER A 100 -7.36 -16.55 -5.35
CA SER A 100 -6.37 -17.02 -4.37
C SER A 100 -6.53 -16.41 -2.97
N MET A 101 -7.20 -15.26 -2.84
CA MET A 101 -7.56 -14.71 -1.54
C MET A 101 -8.55 -15.59 -0.74
N SER A 102 -9.21 -16.55 -1.40
CA SER A 102 -10.03 -17.57 -0.74
C SER A 102 -9.23 -18.73 -0.14
N ASP A 103 -7.91 -18.80 -0.36
CA ASP A 103 -7.07 -19.86 0.19
C ASP A 103 -7.02 -19.81 1.71
N ALA A 104 -7.05 -21.01 2.32
CA ALA A 104 -6.98 -21.15 3.77
C ALA A 104 -5.60 -20.73 4.32
N THR A 105 -5.61 -20.16 5.51
CA THR A 105 -4.41 -19.88 6.32
C THR A 105 -4.24 -20.92 7.43
N ALA A 106 -3.14 -20.86 8.16
CA ALA A 106 -2.89 -21.77 9.29
C ALA A 106 -3.95 -21.65 10.41
N THR A 107 -4.65 -20.56 10.48
CA THR A 107 -5.76 -20.34 11.44
C THR A 107 -7.11 -20.84 10.94
N GLN A 108 -7.15 -21.50 9.79
CA GLN A 108 -8.34 -21.98 9.06
C GLN A 108 -9.25 -20.88 8.50
N ALA A 109 -8.99 -19.60 8.77
CA ALA A 109 -9.59 -18.50 8.05
C ALA A 109 -8.98 -18.39 6.66
N THR A 110 -9.73 -17.84 5.70
CA THR A 110 -9.15 -17.51 4.40
C THR A 110 -8.23 -16.31 4.51
N LYS A 111 -7.31 -16.13 3.55
CA LYS A 111 -6.51 -14.90 3.44
C LYS A 111 -7.41 -13.68 3.46
N TRP A 112 -8.51 -13.72 2.70
CA TRP A 112 -9.49 -12.63 2.63
C TRP A 112 -10.08 -12.27 3.99
N ASN A 113 -10.58 -13.27 4.73
CA ASN A 113 -11.15 -13.02 6.06
C ASN A 113 -10.13 -12.39 7.01
N ALA A 114 -8.88 -12.86 6.99
CA ALA A 114 -7.84 -12.33 7.85
C ALA A 114 -7.46 -10.88 7.47
N VAL A 115 -7.34 -10.58 6.18
CA VAL A 115 -7.06 -9.22 5.67
C VAL A 115 -8.22 -8.27 5.99
N LYS A 116 -9.46 -8.73 5.81
CA LYS A 116 -10.66 -7.96 6.14
C LYS A 116 -10.67 -7.56 7.62
N LEU A 117 -10.49 -8.52 8.54
CA LEU A 117 -10.44 -8.24 9.98
C LEU A 117 -9.31 -7.26 10.35
N ALA A 118 -8.15 -7.37 9.71
CA ALA A 118 -7.04 -6.45 9.93
C ALA A 118 -7.37 -5.02 9.46
N LEU A 119 -7.98 -4.88 8.28
CA LEU A 119 -8.43 -3.59 7.77
C LEU A 119 -9.51 -2.97 8.64
N GLU A 120 -10.53 -3.74 9.05
CA GLU A 120 -11.57 -3.28 9.98
C GLU A 120 -10.97 -2.76 11.28
N SER A 121 -10.04 -3.52 11.87
CA SER A 121 -9.33 -3.11 13.08
C SER A 121 -8.57 -1.80 12.88
N PHE A 122 -7.83 -1.67 11.78
CA PHE A 122 -7.06 -0.47 11.44
C PHE A 122 -7.96 0.76 11.22
N LEU A 123 -9.07 0.59 10.48
CA LEU A 123 -10.00 1.67 10.15
C LEU A 123 -10.76 2.20 11.36
N THR A 124 -10.94 1.37 12.37
CA THR A 124 -11.66 1.72 13.62
C THR A 124 -10.72 2.08 14.77
N ASP A 125 -9.41 1.87 14.62
CA ASP A 125 -8.41 2.23 15.62
C ASP A 125 -8.37 3.76 15.82
N SER A 126 -8.40 4.17 17.09
CA SER A 126 -8.26 5.58 17.47
C SER A 126 -6.94 6.22 17.00
N ALA A 127 -5.87 5.44 16.88
CA ALA A 127 -4.58 5.88 16.35
C ALA A 127 -4.62 6.18 14.83
N SER A 128 -5.64 5.73 14.13
CA SER A 128 -5.89 6.04 12.72
C SER A 128 -6.68 7.35 12.52
N ALA A 129 -7.08 8.03 13.60
CA ALA A 129 -7.80 9.29 13.50
C ALA A 129 -6.98 10.34 12.74
N GLY A 130 -7.65 11.05 11.83
CA GLY A 130 -7.02 12.06 10.96
C GLY A 130 -6.34 11.50 9.71
N LEU A 131 -6.25 10.16 9.51
CA LEU A 131 -5.84 9.59 8.24
C LEU A 131 -6.96 9.71 7.20
N GLY A 132 -6.61 10.06 5.97
CA GLY A 132 -7.48 9.86 4.83
C GLY A 132 -7.29 8.45 4.27
N VAL A 133 -8.39 7.72 4.07
CA VAL A 133 -8.35 6.36 3.48
C VAL A 133 -9.37 6.24 2.37
N GLY A 134 -8.92 5.75 1.22
CA GLY A 134 -9.76 5.36 0.08
C GLY A 134 -9.45 3.95 -0.37
N LEU A 135 -10.42 3.29 -1.00
CA LEU A 135 -10.33 1.91 -1.44
C LEU A 135 -10.71 1.74 -2.90
N GLN A 136 -10.00 0.86 -3.59
CA GLN A 136 -10.43 0.20 -4.82
C GLN A 136 -9.95 -1.25 -4.78
N TYR A 137 -10.62 -2.09 -5.53
CA TYR A 137 -10.37 -3.54 -5.58
C TYR A 137 -9.88 -3.97 -6.96
N PHE A 138 -9.22 -5.11 -7.01
CA PHE A 138 -8.91 -5.81 -8.24
C PHE A 138 -8.98 -7.33 -8.02
N PRO A 139 -9.39 -8.12 -9.03
CA PRO A 139 -9.76 -7.70 -10.38
C PRO A 139 -11.10 -6.96 -10.45
N LEU A 140 -11.22 -6.05 -11.42
CA LEU A 140 -12.51 -5.54 -11.87
C LEU A 140 -12.95 -6.32 -13.12
N GLN A 141 -14.25 -6.46 -13.30
CA GLN A 141 -14.79 -7.07 -14.51
C GLN A 141 -14.94 -6.03 -15.62
N LYS A 142 -14.78 -6.48 -16.85
CA LYS A 142 -15.13 -5.68 -18.04
C LYS A 142 -16.59 -5.25 -17.98
N THR A 143 -16.86 -4.05 -18.44
CA THR A 143 -18.24 -3.56 -18.56
C THR A 143 -18.98 -4.33 -19.65
N ASN A 144 -20.27 -4.56 -19.43
CA ASN A 144 -21.15 -5.24 -20.39
C ASN A 144 -20.83 -6.71 -20.70
N VAL A 145 -20.16 -7.41 -19.79
CA VAL A 145 -20.00 -8.87 -19.90
C VAL A 145 -21.37 -9.53 -19.73
N PRO A 146 -21.84 -10.35 -20.68
CA PRO A 146 -23.10 -11.05 -20.51
C PRO A 146 -22.99 -12.11 -19.40
N THR A 147 -24.03 -12.26 -18.60
CA THR A 147 -24.10 -13.27 -17.52
C THR A 147 -24.13 -14.70 -18.04
N SER A 148 -24.46 -14.88 -19.32
CA SER A 148 -24.44 -16.16 -20.02
C SER A 148 -24.21 -15.96 -21.52
N CYS A 149 -23.67 -16.96 -22.17
CA CYS A 149 -23.39 -16.95 -23.61
C CYS A 149 -23.72 -18.28 -24.25
N ALA A 150 -23.99 -18.26 -25.56
CA ALA A 150 -24.17 -19.45 -26.39
C ALA A 150 -23.02 -19.65 -27.39
N ASN A 151 -22.23 -18.60 -27.63
CA ASN A 151 -21.07 -18.61 -28.53
C ASN A 151 -20.14 -17.42 -28.23
N ASP A 152 -18.93 -17.45 -28.78
CA ASP A 152 -17.91 -16.43 -28.58
C ASP A 152 -18.33 -15.02 -29.03
N THR A 153 -19.14 -14.92 -30.07
CA THR A 153 -19.61 -13.62 -30.57
C THR A 153 -20.42 -12.85 -29.54
N GLN A 154 -21.17 -13.56 -28.69
CA GLN A 154 -21.91 -12.92 -27.59
C GLN A 154 -21.03 -12.39 -26.49
N CYS A 155 -19.84 -12.99 -26.31
CA CYS A 155 -18.86 -12.54 -25.35
C CYS A 155 -18.03 -11.33 -25.83
N GLY A 156 -17.95 -11.10 -27.15
CA GLY A 156 -17.11 -10.05 -27.70
C GLY A 156 -15.67 -10.15 -27.20
N ASP A 157 -15.14 -9.07 -26.63
CA ASP A 157 -13.78 -9.03 -26.05
C ASP A 157 -13.63 -9.89 -24.78
N SER A 158 -14.72 -10.44 -24.27
CA SER A 158 -14.72 -11.38 -23.14
C SER A 158 -14.77 -12.84 -23.56
N ALA A 159 -14.61 -13.13 -24.88
CA ALA A 159 -14.49 -14.48 -25.39
C ALA A 159 -13.26 -15.19 -24.79
N PRO A 160 -13.26 -16.51 -24.71
CA PRO A 160 -14.27 -17.42 -25.26
C PRO A 160 -15.47 -17.68 -24.34
N CYS A 161 -16.52 -18.28 -24.91
CA CYS A 161 -17.73 -18.74 -24.22
C CYS A 161 -17.56 -20.20 -23.82
N PHE A 162 -17.31 -20.51 -22.55
CA PHE A 162 -16.97 -21.85 -22.06
C PHE A 162 -17.84 -22.33 -20.89
N LEU A 163 -17.95 -23.68 -20.84
CA LEU A 163 -18.60 -24.43 -19.76
C LEU A 163 -17.71 -25.45 -19.06
N LYS A 164 -16.42 -25.54 -19.43
CA LYS A 164 -15.52 -26.58 -18.94
C LYS A 164 -14.22 -25.99 -18.45
N PHE A 165 -13.57 -26.70 -17.53
CA PHE A 165 -12.28 -26.30 -16.94
C PHE A 165 -11.38 -27.51 -16.68
N CYS A 166 -10.09 -27.26 -16.51
CA CYS A 166 -9.11 -28.27 -16.19
C CYS A 166 -9.18 -28.65 -14.70
N SER A 167 -9.52 -29.88 -14.41
CA SER A 167 -10.04 -30.30 -13.09
C SER A 167 -9.04 -30.34 -11.94
N THR A 168 -7.74 -30.28 -12.21
CA THR A 168 -6.69 -30.32 -11.17
C THR A 168 -5.96 -28.99 -11.02
N PHE A 169 -6.39 -27.96 -11.73
CA PHE A 169 -5.86 -26.61 -11.56
C PHE A 169 -6.60 -25.88 -10.46
N THR A 170 -5.90 -25.13 -9.64
CA THR A 170 -6.52 -24.33 -8.57
C THR A 170 -7.30 -23.13 -9.11
N ASP A 171 -6.84 -22.61 -10.28
CA ASP A 171 -7.52 -21.55 -11.00
C ASP A 171 -8.35 -22.18 -12.13
N PHE A 172 -9.53 -21.63 -12.39
CA PHE A 172 -10.40 -22.13 -13.44
C PHE A 172 -9.82 -21.88 -14.84
N VAL A 173 -8.94 -22.78 -15.30
CA VAL A 173 -8.43 -22.76 -16.66
C VAL A 173 -9.49 -23.32 -17.58
N ALA A 174 -10.05 -22.46 -18.44
CA ALA A 174 -11.08 -22.84 -19.39
C ALA A 174 -10.54 -23.85 -20.43
N CYS A 175 -11.35 -24.81 -20.78
CA CYS A 175 -11.01 -25.84 -21.77
C CYS A 175 -12.24 -26.27 -22.58
N SER A 176 -12.01 -26.81 -23.77
CA SER A 176 -13.04 -27.45 -24.61
C SER A 176 -12.87 -28.96 -24.63
N VAL A 177 -11.61 -29.41 -24.65
CA VAL A 177 -11.19 -30.83 -24.73
C VAL A 177 -10.03 -31.06 -23.76
N ASN A 178 -9.77 -32.34 -23.45
CA ASN A 178 -8.70 -32.73 -22.51
C ASN A 178 -7.28 -32.26 -22.91
N SER A 179 -7.02 -32.11 -24.20
CA SER A 179 -5.72 -31.61 -24.68
C SER A 179 -5.45 -30.16 -24.32
N ASP A 180 -6.49 -29.37 -24.05
CA ASP A 180 -6.36 -27.98 -23.65
C ASP A 180 -5.81 -27.84 -22.23
N CYS A 181 -5.88 -28.94 -21.45
CA CYS A 181 -5.36 -29.01 -20.10
C CYS A 181 -3.89 -29.47 -20.02
N LEU A 182 -3.15 -29.40 -21.12
CA LEU A 182 -1.70 -29.62 -21.17
C LEU A 182 -0.99 -28.25 -21.14
N ALA A 183 -0.14 -28.04 -20.14
CA ALA A 183 0.71 -26.85 -20.10
C ALA A 183 1.87 -26.97 -21.13
N THR A 184 2.51 -25.85 -21.42
CA THR A 184 3.67 -25.78 -22.33
C THR A 184 4.91 -26.58 -21.88
N ASN A 185 4.90 -27.01 -20.59
CA ASN A 185 5.92 -27.85 -19.97
C ASN A 185 5.52 -29.35 -19.87
N ASP A 186 4.51 -29.78 -20.63
CA ASP A 186 3.93 -31.14 -20.61
C ASP A 186 3.25 -31.49 -19.25
N GLN A 187 3.01 -30.54 -18.37
CA GLN A 187 2.26 -30.80 -17.16
C GLN A 187 0.78 -30.94 -17.48
N TYR A 188 0.16 -32.03 -17.04
CA TYR A 188 -1.24 -32.30 -17.25
C TYR A 188 -2.08 -31.80 -16.05
N TYR A 189 -2.99 -30.91 -16.31
CA TYR A 189 -3.89 -30.31 -15.31
C TYR A 189 -5.25 -31.02 -15.20
N GLY A 190 -5.24 -32.32 -15.43
CA GLY A 190 -6.42 -33.16 -15.31
C GLY A 190 -7.37 -33.10 -16.52
N PRO A 191 -8.43 -33.90 -16.51
CA PRO A 191 -9.41 -33.87 -17.60
C PRO A 191 -10.18 -32.53 -17.63
N CYS A 192 -10.61 -32.17 -18.83
CA CYS A 192 -11.53 -31.06 -19.08
C CYS A 192 -12.94 -31.45 -18.63
N LEU A 193 -13.38 -30.94 -17.50
CA LEU A 193 -14.67 -31.28 -16.87
C LEU A 193 -15.65 -30.10 -16.93
N PRO A 194 -16.97 -30.35 -16.91
CA PRO A 194 -17.96 -29.31 -16.79
C PRO A 194 -17.78 -28.50 -15.50
N ILE A 195 -17.93 -27.20 -15.59
CA ILE A 195 -17.95 -26.31 -14.43
C ILE A 195 -19.29 -26.46 -13.68
N GLY A 196 -19.26 -26.35 -12.37
CA GLY A 196 -20.45 -26.24 -11.53
C GLY A 196 -20.67 -24.84 -11.02
N ARG A 197 -21.89 -24.57 -10.58
CA ARG A 197 -22.25 -23.36 -9.83
C ARG A 197 -22.87 -23.74 -8.50
N CYS A 198 -22.66 -22.89 -7.51
CA CYS A 198 -23.20 -23.08 -6.17
C CYS A 198 -24.70 -22.75 -6.13
N THR A 199 -25.50 -23.61 -5.49
CA THR A 199 -26.97 -23.47 -5.54
C THR A 199 -27.52 -22.28 -4.77
N LYS A 200 -26.82 -21.85 -3.72
CA LYS A 200 -27.23 -20.70 -2.91
C LYS A 200 -26.65 -19.37 -3.40
N ASP A 201 -25.54 -19.43 -4.14
CA ASP A 201 -24.97 -18.27 -4.79
C ASP A 201 -24.42 -18.66 -6.17
N GLN A 202 -25.09 -18.21 -7.22
CA GLN A 202 -24.79 -18.57 -8.61
C GLN A 202 -23.54 -17.87 -9.16
N ASP A 203 -22.99 -16.92 -8.45
CA ASP A 203 -21.76 -16.24 -8.82
C ASP A 203 -20.52 -17.05 -8.43
N TYR A 204 -20.68 -18.05 -7.55
CA TYR A 204 -19.63 -18.98 -7.19
C TYR A 204 -19.59 -20.22 -8.08
N PHE A 205 -18.39 -20.55 -8.52
CA PHE A 205 -18.10 -21.76 -9.29
C PHE A 205 -17.55 -22.87 -8.40
N CYS A 206 -17.74 -24.10 -8.81
CA CYS A 206 -17.29 -25.27 -8.11
C CYS A 206 -16.78 -26.35 -9.08
N SER A 207 -15.81 -27.13 -8.62
CA SER A 207 -15.05 -28.07 -9.47
C SER A 207 -15.59 -29.48 -9.55
N LYS A 208 -16.61 -29.81 -8.75
CA LYS A 208 -17.17 -31.17 -8.70
C LYS A 208 -18.69 -31.17 -8.73
N PRO A 209 -19.33 -30.78 -9.84
CA PRO A 209 -20.78 -30.72 -9.92
C PRO A 209 -21.42 -32.10 -9.69
N GLY A 210 -22.43 -32.11 -8.87
CA GLY A 210 -23.19 -33.31 -8.52
C GLY A 210 -22.58 -34.26 -7.50
N THR A 211 -21.36 -33.99 -7.01
CA THR A 211 -20.63 -34.91 -6.08
C THR A 211 -20.17 -34.27 -4.78
N ALA A 212 -20.23 -32.95 -4.63
CA ALA A 212 -19.77 -32.24 -3.45
C ALA A 212 -20.58 -30.95 -3.27
N ASP A 213 -20.60 -30.47 -2.03
CA ASP A 213 -21.05 -29.12 -1.74
C ASP A 213 -19.98 -28.11 -2.18
N CYS A 214 -20.40 -26.90 -2.41
CA CYS A 214 -19.50 -25.80 -2.61
C CYS A 214 -18.64 -25.57 -1.37
N ALA A 215 -17.39 -25.16 -1.57
CA ALA A 215 -16.57 -24.67 -0.49
C ALA A 215 -17.27 -23.48 0.20
N PRO A 216 -17.13 -23.31 1.51
CA PRO A 216 -17.68 -22.15 2.19
C PRO A 216 -17.20 -20.85 1.54
N GLY A 217 -18.08 -19.86 1.48
CA GLY A 217 -17.75 -18.53 1.01
C GLY A 217 -16.70 -17.83 1.89
N PRO A 218 -16.16 -16.69 1.48
CA PRO A 218 -15.06 -16.00 2.16
C PRO A 218 -15.34 -15.65 3.61
N ASN A 219 -16.60 -15.48 3.96
CA ASN A 219 -17.05 -15.22 5.34
C ASN A 219 -17.55 -16.49 6.06
N GLY A 220 -17.31 -17.68 5.49
CA GLY A 220 -17.79 -18.95 6.02
C GLY A 220 -19.25 -19.25 5.67
N GLU A 221 -19.85 -18.54 4.67
CA GLU A 221 -21.21 -18.77 4.22
C GLU A 221 -21.34 -20.16 3.58
N ASP A 222 -22.46 -20.82 3.85
CA ASP A 222 -22.85 -22.03 3.16
C ASP A 222 -23.38 -21.69 1.76
N LEU A 223 -22.57 -21.96 0.75
CA LEU A 223 -22.89 -21.71 -0.66
C LEU A 223 -23.75 -22.81 -1.29
N GLY A 224 -24.09 -23.85 -0.55
CA GLY A 224 -24.96 -24.94 -1.00
C GLY A 224 -24.25 -25.99 -1.83
N ALA A 225 -25.05 -26.76 -2.57
CA ALA A 225 -24.54 -27.85 -3.42
C ALA A 225 -23.91 -27.31 -4.70
N CYS A 226 -22.91 -28.03 -5.20
CA CYS A 226 -22.29 -27.78 -6.48
C CYS A 226 -23.09 -28.47 -7.59
N GLU A 227 -23.81 -27.72 -8.41
CA GLU A 227 -24.55 -28.22 -9.56
C GLU A 227 -23.88 -27.88 -10.88
N THR A 228 -24.04 -28.75 -11.90
CA THR A 228 -23.52 -28.45 -13.24
C THR A 228 -24.14 -27.15 -13.78
N ALA A 229 -23.29 -26.22 -14.21
CA ALA A 229 -23.75 -24.97 -14.82
C ALA A 229 -24.56 -25.26 -16.09
N LYS A 230 -25.75 -24.70 -16.16
CA LYS A 230 -26.71 -24.90 -17.29
C LYS A 230 -26.44 -23.97 -18.45
N THR A 231 -25.67 -22.92 -18.22
CA THR A 231 -25.35 -21.89 -19.21
C THR A 231 -23.87 -21.70 -19.32
N SER A 232 -23.38 -21.47 -20.53
CA SER A 232 -22.01 -21.06 -20.78
C SER A 232 -21.76 -19.66 -20.23
N ILE A 233 -20.50 -19.37 -19.91
CA ILE A 233 -20.03 -18.07 -19.42
C ILE A 233 -18.87 -17.56 -20.27
N CYS A 234 -18.75 -16.27 -20.37
CA CYS A 234 -17.55 -15.64 -20.92
C CYS A 234 -16.42 -15.76 -19.91
N THR A 235 -15.22 -16.11 -20.35
CA THR A 235 -14.10 -16.41 -19.43
C THR A 235 -13.08 -15.30 -19.35
N ASN A 236 -12.90 -14.51 -20.40
CA ASN A 236 -11.98 -13.37 -20.38
C ASN A 236 -12.70 -12.10 -19.86
N ILE A 237 -13.11 -12.13 -18.60
CA ILE A 237 -13.97 -11.08 -18.01
C ILE A 237 -13.17 -10.02 -17.25
N THR A 238 -11.90 -10.29 -16.93
CA THR A 238 -11.06 -9.35 -16.20
C THR A 238 -10.77 -8.09 -17.00
N SER A 239 -11.00 -6.93 -16.40
CA SER A 239 -10.70 -5.65 -17.01
C SER A 239 -9.20 -5.36 -16.98
N CYS A 240 -8.66 -4.95 -18.14
CA CYS A 240 -7.32 -4.39 -18.25
C CYS A 240 -7.33 -2.86 -18.46
N ASP A 241 -8.49 -2.25 -18.36
CA ASP A 241 -8.64 -0.81 -18.54
C ASP A 241 -8.26 -0.05 -17.25
N VAL A 242 -7.13 0.65 -17.30
CA VAL A 242 -6.62 1.48 -16.19
C VAL A 242 -7.67 2.49 -15.73
N ALA A 243 -8.49 3.04 -16.64
CA ALA A 243 -9.49 4.03 -16.29
C ALA A 243 -10.55 3.50 -15.31
N GLN A 244 -10.89 2.22 -15.38
CA GLN A 244 -11.80 1.60 -14.41
C GLN A 244 -11.18 1.56 -13.00
N TYR A 245 -9.88 1.27 -12.89
CA TYR A 245 -9.16 1.22 -11.62
C TYR A 245 -8.85 2.60 -11.04
N THR A 246 -9.00 3.68 -11.81
CA THR A 246 -8.89 5.06 -11.28
C THR A 246 -10.14 5.50 -10.54
N THR A 247 -11.28 4.84 -10.75
CA THR A 247 -12.53 5.18 -10.07
C THR A 247 -12.57 4.48 -8.71
N PRO A 248 -12.56 5.20 -7.58
CA PRO A 248 -12.54 4.55 -6.27
C PRO A 248 -13.88 3.86 -5.97
N ALA A 249 -13.83 2.64 -5.40
CA ALA A 249 -14.99 2.01 -4.77
C ALA A 249 -15.44 2.82 -3.55
N THR A 250 -14.46 3.33 -2.78
CA THR A 250 -14.70 4.30 -1.71
C THR A 250 -13.67 5.42 -1.82
N PRO A 251 -14.10 6.67 -2.09
CA PRO A 251 -13.22 7.82 -2.17
C PRO A 251 -12.45 8.06 -0.87
N ILE A 252 -11.24 8.63 -0.99
CA ILE A 252 -10.44 9.01 0.18
C ILE A 252 -11.29 9.93 1.07
N SER A 253 -11.38 9.58 2.33
CA SER A 253 -12.14 10.32 3.34
C SER A 253 -11.51 10.12 4.72
N THR A 254 -11.63 11.11 5.59
CA THR A 254 -10.94 11.15 6.88
C THR A 254 -11.56 10.20 7.91
N LEU A 255 -10.70 9.44 8.60
CA LEU A 255 -11.07 8.61 9.75
C LEU A 255 -11.23 9.47 11.02
N PRO A 256 -12.12 9.10 11.95
CA PRO A 256 -12.96 7.90 11.96
C PRO A 256 -14.28 8.03 11.17
N GLY A 257 -14.61 9.20 10.63
CA GLY A 257 -15.90 9.45 9.97
C GLY A 257 -16.20 8.53 8.79
N ALA A 258 -15.17 8.11 8.07
CA ALA A 258 -15.26 7.23 6.91
C ALA A 258 -15.30 5.74 7.24
N ALA A 259 -14.94 5.32 8.46
CA ALA A 259 -14.69 3.92 8.83
C ALA A 259 -15.86 2.99 8.47
N ALA A 260 -17.08 3.33 8.87
CA ALA A 260 -18.25 2.48 8.61
C ALA A 260 -18.50 2.26 7.12
N LYS A 261 -18.28 3.28 6.26
CA LYS A 261 -18.45 3.17 4.82
C LYS A 261 -17.37 2.30 4.19
N LEU A 262 -16.12 2.44 4.66
CA LEU A 262 -14.98 1.64 4.21
C LEU A 262 -15.18 0.16 4.57
N VAL A 263 -15.57 -0.13 5.81
CA VAL A 263 -15.88 -1.49 6.29
C VAL A 263 -17.00 -2.11 5.45
N ALA A 264 -18.12 -1.40 5.27
CA ALA A 264 -19.23 -1.91 4.45
C ALA A 264 -18.81 -2.18 2.99
N SER A 265 -17.87 -1.38 2.44
CA SER A 265 -17.31 -1.61 1.10
C SER A 265 -16.47 -2.90 1.05
N ILE A 266 -15.68 -3.17 2.09
CA ILE A 266 -14.86 -4.38 2.22
C ILE A 266 -15.76 -5.61 2.40
N ASP A 267 -16.79 -5.50 3.23
CA ASP A 267 -17.75 -6.58 3.50
C ASP A 267 -18.52 -7.04 2.24
N ALA A 268 -18.73 -6.12 1.32
CA ALA A 268 -19.42 -6.41 0.06
C ALA A 268 -18.54 -7.15 -0.96
N GLN A 269 -17.22 -7.31 -0.72
CA GLN A 269 -16.32 -7.95 -1.69
C GLN A 269 -16.23 -9.45 -1.44
N MET A 270 -16.15 -10.18 -2.55
CA MET A 270 -15.94 -11.62 -2.57
C MET A 270 -14.78 -11.96 -3.50
N PRO A 271 -13.77 -12.74 -3.05
CA PRO A 271 -12.63 -13.11 -3.88
C PRO A 271 -13.03 -13.93 -5.11
N ALA A 272 -12.65 -13.46 -6.28
CA ALA A 272 -12.84 -14.17 -7.54
C ALA A 272 -11.93 -13.61 -8.66
N GLY A 273 -11.62 -14.44 -9.67
CA GLY A 273 -10.88 -14.03 -10.86
C GLY A 273 -9.37 -14.00 -10.71
N ASP A 274 -8.72 -13.35 -11.66
CA ASP A 274 -7.27 -13.29 -11.83
C ASP A 274 -6.63 -12.08 -11.13
N THR A 275 -5.31 -11.91 -11.29
CA THR A 275 -4.53 -10.85 -10.62
C THR A 275 -3.98 -9.83 -11.63
N PRO A 276 -4.78 -8.85 -12.13
CA PRO A 276 -4.37 -7.82 -13.08
C PRO A 276 -3.60 -6.68 -12.42
N THR A 277 -2.44 -6.96 -11.85
CA THR A 277 -1.67 -6.03 -11.02
C THR A 277 -1.26 -4.74 -11.75
N ALA A 278 -0.89 -4.82 -13.04
CA ALA A 278 -0.42 -3.65 -13.78
C ALA A 278 -1.48 -2.54 -13.94
N PRO A 279 -2.69 -2.82 -14.47
CA PRO A 279 -3.73 -1.79 -14.54
C PRO A 279 -4.23 -1.36 -13.15
N ALA A 280 -4.30 -2.26 -12.17
CA ALA A 280 -4.67 -1.95 -10.80
C ALA A 280 -3.70 -0.95 -10.17
N LEU A 281 -2.39 -1.23 -10.21
CA LEU A 281 -1.36 -0.33 -9.69
C LEU A 281 -1.33 1.00 -10.42
N SER A 282 -1.45 0.98 -11.76
CA SER A 282 -1.51 2.21 -12.56
C SER A 282 -2.70 3.08 -12.18
N GLY A 283 -3.87 2.46 -11.99
CA GLY A 283 -5.09 3.14 -11.53
C GLY A 283 -4.94 3.72 -10.13
N ALA A 284 -4.35 2.96 -9.19
CA ALA A 284 -4.09 3.43 -7.84
C ALA A 284 -3.18 4.67 -7.82
N ILE A 285 -2.07 4.64 -8.56
CA ILE A 285 -1.13 5.76 -8.67
C ILE A 285 -1.81 6.98 -9.32
N ALA A 286 -2.60 6.77 -10.36
CA ALA A 286 -3.31 7.85 -11.05
C ALA A 286 -4.34 8.52 -10.14
N GLN A 287 -5.12 7.75 -9.39
CA GLN A 287 -6.10 8.27 -8.43
C GLN A 287 -5.42 8.98 -7.26
N ALA A 288 -4.38 8.38 -6.68
CA ALA A 288 -3.59 9.00 -5.61
C ALA A 288 -2.99 10.35 -6.07
N ARG A 289 -2.48 10.40 -7.30
CA ARG A 289 -1.94 11.64 -7.89
C ARG A 289 -3.02 12.69 -8.16
N THR A 290 -4.20 12.28 -8.58
CA THR A 290 -5.35 13.18 -8.77
C THR A 290 -5.77 13.78 -7.44
N TRP A 291 -5.82 12.96 -6.39
CA TRP A 291 -6.12 13.41 -5.04
C TRP A 291 -5.05 14.36 -4.50
N ALA A 292 -3.76 14.03 -4.64
CA ALA A 292 -2.65 14.88 -4.20
C ALA A 292 -2.61 16.26 -4.87
N LYS A 293 -3.03 16.34 -6.14
CA LYS A 293 -3.17 17.64 -6.82
C LYS A 293 -4.26 18.51 -6.21
N ALA A 294 -5.33 17.91 -5.72
CA ALA A 294 -6.44 18.61 -5.08
C ALA A 294 -6.16 18.94 -3.60
N HIS A 295 -5.22 18.24 -2.98
CA HIS A 295 -4.83 18.39 -1.58
C HIS A 295 -3.31 18.51 -1.47
N PRO A 296 -2.73 19.64 -1.91
CA PRO A 296 -1.28 19.82 -1.98
C PRO A 296 -0.61 19.87 -0.59
N ASP A 297 -1.38 20.10 0.44
CA ASP A 297 -1.00 20.09 1.85
C ASP A 297 -1.06 18.71 2.50
N HIS A 298 -1.45 17.67 1.75
CA HIS A 298 -1.50 16.28 2.20
C HIS A 298 -0.38 15.44 1.57
N ARG A 299 0.14 14.52 2.33
CA ARG A 299 0.97 13.42 1.79
C ARG A 299 0.05 12.31 1.30
N VAL A 300 0.16 11.94 0.03
CA VAL A 300 -0.67 10.88 -0.55
C VAL A 300 0.20 9.71 -0.97
N VAL A 301 -0.19 8.51 -0.59
CA VAL A 301 0.50 7.27 -0.95
C VAL A 301 -0.46 6.26 -1.57
N ALA A 302 0.06 5.43 -2.47
CA ALA A 302 -0.63 4.23 -2.94
C ALA A 302 -0.20 3.02 -2.10
N VAL A 303 -1.14 2.15 -1.77
CA VAL A 303 -0.88 0.88 -1.09
C VAL A 303 -1.42 -0.23 -1.99
N LEU A 304 -0.55 -1.11 -2.45
CA LEU A 304 -0.92 -2.33 -3.18
C LEU A 304 -0.91 -3.49 -2.18
N ALA A 305 -2.06 -4.09 -1.93
CA ALA A 305 -2.17 -5.29 -1.10
C ALA A 305 -2.59 -6.47 -1.99
N THR A 306 -1.77 -7.52 -2.07
CA THR A 306 -1.97 -8.67 -2.96
C THR A 306 -1.46 -9.96 -2.32
N ASP A 307 -2.00 -11.09 -2.75
CA ASP A 307 -1.54 -12.42 -2.37
C ASP A 307 -0.91 -13.20 -3.53
N GLY A 308 -0.78 -12.55 -4.71
CA GLY A 308 -0.28 -13.18 -5.91
C GLY A 308 0.69 -12.33 -6.72
N LEU A 309 1.28 -12.99 -7.71
CA LEU A 309 2.01 -12.34 -8.78
C LEU A 309 1.04 -11.95 -9.90
N PRO A 310 1.41 -11.00 -10.78
CA PRO A 310 0.59 -10.67 -11.95
C PRO A 310 0.31 -11.92 -12.80
N THR A 311 -0.96 -12.21 -13.08
CA THR A 311 -1.37 -13.36 -13.91
C THR A 311 -2.18 -12.92 -15.13
N GLN A 312 -2.61 -11.67 -15.18
CA GLN A 312 -3.51 -11.16 -16.21
C GLN A 312 -3.17 -9.71 -16.56
N CYS A 313 -3.43 -9.33 -17.79
CA CYS A 313 -3.18 -8.00 -18.35
C CYS A 313 -1.69 -7.66 -18.51
N THR A 314 -1.32 -7.33 -19.72
CA THR A 314 0.05 -6.86 -20.02
C THR A 314 0.22 -5.37 -19.65
N PRO A 315 1.40 -5.00 -19.09
CA PRO A 315 2.52 -5.89 -18.80
C PRO A 315 2.31 -6.71 -17.51
N ASP A 316 2.71 -7.97 -17.53
CA ASP A 316 2.67 -8.90 -16.40
C ASP A 316 4.07 -9.21 -15.82
N ALA A 317 5.13 -8.85 -16.53
CA ALA A 317 6.48 -8.99 -16.02
C ALA A 317 6.72 -8.05 -14.83
N ILE A 318 7.29 -8.59 -13.75
CA ILE A 318 7.54 -7.85 -12.50
C ILE A 318 8.37 -6.59 -12.72
N ALA A 319 9.38 -6.64 -13.60
CA ALA A 319 10.20 -5.46 -13.89
C ALA A 319 9.39 -4.30 -14.48
N ASP A 320 8.40 -4.61 -15.31
CA ASP A 320 7.53 -3.61 -15.95
C ASP A 320 6.50 -3.07 -14.94
N VAL A 321 5.91 -3.93 -14.09
CA VAL A 321 5.04 -3.50 -12.99
C VAL A 321 5.82 -2.61 -12.01
N ALA A 322 7.07 -2.95 -11.70
CA ALA A 322 7.94 -2.12 -10.88
C ALA A 322 8.29 -0.77 -11.56
N ALA A 323 8.37 -0.74 -12.90
CA ALA A 323 8.54 0.52 -13.65
C ALA A 323 7.31 1.42 -13.54
N LEU A 324 6.09 0.87 -13.46
CA LEU A 324 4.87 1.65 -13.18
C LEU A 324 4.93 2.30 -11.79
N ALA A 325 5.36 1.54 -10.76
CA ALA A 325 5.57 2.08 -9.42
C ALA A 325 6.60 3.24 -9.41
N ARG A 326 7.70 3.09 -10.17
CA ARG A 326 8.68 4.18 -10.36
C ARG A 326 8.05 5.40 -11.02
N GLY A 327 7.17 5.22 -12.01
CA GLY A 327 6.40 6.30 -12.64
C GLY A 327 5.53 7.06 -11.62
N GLY A 328 5.12 6.40 -10.54
CA GLY A 328 4.48 7.04 -9.38
C GLY A 328 5.43 8.04 -8.72
N VAL A 329 6.61 7.59 -8.33
CA VAL A 329 7.62 8.39 -7.62
C VAL A 329 8.18 9.54 -8.47
N THR A 330 8.44 9.30 -9.75
CA THR A 330 9.02 10.31 -10.64
C THR A 330 8.01 11.29 -11.24
N GLY A 331 6.71 11.06 -10.99
CA GLY A 331 5.63 11.95 -11.44
C GLY A 331 5.43 13.15 -10.50
N THR A 332 4.64 14.12 -10.95
CA THR A 332 4.30 15.31 -10.17
C THR A 332 2.79 15.40 -9.95
N PRO A 333 2.29 15.43 -8.70
CA PRO A 333 3.00 15.13 -7.44
C PRO A 333 3.59 13.71 -7.41
N SER A 334 4.66 13.51 -6.63
CA SER A 334 5.27 12.20 -6.39
C SER A 334 4.35 11.33 -5.53
N ILE A 335 4.13 10.09 -5.96
CA ILE A 335 3.32 9.10 -5.24
C ILE A 335 4.20 7.89 -4.92
N SER A 336 4.47 7.67 -3.64
CA SER A 336 5.13 6.45 -3.19
C SER A 336 4.15 5.29 -3.17
N THR A 337 4.64 4.08 -3.49
CA THR A 337 3.85 2.84 -3.49
C THR A 337 4.35 1.92 -2.39
N PHE A 338 3.53 1.68 -1.38
CA PHE A 338 3.72 0.62 -0.40
C PHE A 338 3.13 -0.69 -0.93
N VAL A 339 3.76 -1.80 -0.61
CA VAL A 339 3.30 -3.12 -1.06
C VAL A 339 3.16 -4.04 0.15
N ILE A 340 2.01 -4.71 0.27
CA ILE A 340 1.75 -5.74 1.27
C ILE A 340 1.47 -7.04 0.51
N GLY A 341 2.27 -8.08 0.77
CA GLY A 341 2.11 -9.41 0.17
C GLY A 341 1.67 -10.44 1.19
N VAL A 342 0.60 -11.20 0.90
CA VAL A 342 0.07 -12.25 1.78
C VAL A 342 0.38 -13.62 1.18
N PHE A 343 1.45 -14.28 1.63
CA PHE A 343 2.02 -15.45 0.98
C PHE A 343 2.11 -16.68 1.87
N GLY A 344 1.87 -17.83 1.23
CA GLY A 344 2.15 -19.15 1.79
C GLY A 344 3.54 -19.67 1.44
N PRO A 345 3.93 -20.87 1.94
CA PRO A 345 5.23 -21.45 1.66
C PRO A 345 5.50 -21.75 0.18
N SER A 346 4.47 -22.06 -0.60
CA SER A 346 4.56 -22.27 -2.05
C SER A 346 4.97 -20.99 -2.78
N ASP A 347 4.38 -19.86 -2.39
CA ASP A 347 4.64 -18.55 -3.00
C ASP A 347 6.07 -18.07 -2.71
N VAL A 348 6.57 -18.39 -1.52
CA VAL A 348 7.97 -18.13 -1.15
C VAL A 348 8.94 -18.90 -2.02
N GLN A 349 8.62 -20.18 -2.36
CA GLN A 349 9.47 -21.02 -3.20
C GLN A 349 9.60 -20.49 -4.63
N ILE A 350 8.56 -19.88 -5.18
CA ILE A 350 8.61 -19.25 -6.52
C ILE A 350 9.16 -17.83 -6.51
N GLY A 351 9.60 -17.32 -5.35
CA GLY A 351 10.26 -16.03 -5.23
C GLY A 351 9.30 -14.83 -5.19
N ALA A 352 8.02 -15.05 -4.92
CA ALA A 352 7.01 -13.99 -4.87
C ALA A 352 7.38 -12.82 -3.94
N PRO A 353 7.90 -13.03 -2.72
CA PRO A 353 8.34 -11.92 -1.87
C PRO A 353 9.39 -11.02 -2.51
N GLY A 354 10.41 -11.60 -3.15
CA GLY A 354 11.46 -10.84 -3.83
C GLY A 354 10.95 -10.07 -5.05
N ASN A 355 9.89 -10.54 -5.67
CA ASN A 355 9.23 -9.85 -6.77
C ASN A 355 8.45 -8.62 -6.27
N LEU A 356 7.74 -8.74 -5.16
CA LEU A 356 7.06 -7.58 -4.55
C LEU A 356 8.05 -6.57 -3.97
N ASP A 357 9.19 -7.01 -3.45
CA ASP A 357 10.27 -6.12 -3.02
C ASP A 357 10.76 -5.22 -4.17
N GLN A 358 10.81 -5.73 -5.41
CA GLN A 358 11.18 -4.92 -6.57
C GLN A 358 10.15 -3.81 -6.85
N ILE A 359 8.86 -4.12 -6.73
CA ILE A 359 7.78 -3.13 -6.91
C ILE A 359 7.87 -2.06 -5.81
N ALA A 360 8.02 -2.46 -4.55
CA ALA A 360 8.16 -1.55 -3.42
C ALA A 360 9.41 -0.65 -3.54
N ALA A 361 10.57 -1.23 -3.87
CA ALA A 361 11.81 -0.49 -4.03
C ALA A 361 11.73 0.56 -5.15
N ARG A 362 11.12 0.21 -6.29
CA ARG A 362 10.88 1.16 -7.38
C ARG A 362 9.78 2.15 -7.04
N GLY A 363 8.84 1.78 -6.18
CA GLY A 363 7.79 2.64 -5.63
C GLY A 363 8.25 3.56 -4.50
N GLY A 364 9.55 3.59 -4.17
CA GLY A 364 10.14 4.52 -3.19
C GLY A 364 9.94 4.11 -1.72
N THR A 365 9.65 2.82 -1.45
CA THR A 365 9.36 2.33 -0.09
C THR A 365 10.27 1.17 0.37
N ASN A 366 11.37 0.91 -0.34
CA ASN A 366 12.41 -0.08 -0.08
C ASN A 366 11.97 -1.53 -0.24
N LYS A 367 11.07 -2.03 0.62
CA LYS A 367 10.65 -3.42 0.67
C LYS A 367 9.16 -3.54 0.83
N ALA A 368 8.62 -4.65 0.34
CA ALA A 368 7.27 -5.06 0.64
C ALA A 368 7.15 -5.57 2.08
N PHE A 369 5.99 -5.38 2.67
CA PHE A 369 5.59 -6.05 3.91
C PHE A 369 5.08 -7.44 3.55
N ILE A 370 5.77 -8.48 4.02
CA ILE A 370 5.39 -9.86 3.74
C ILE A 370 4.66 -10.44 4.95
N VAL A 371 3.43 -10.83 4.70
CA VAL A 371 2.53 -11.48 5.66
C VAL A 371 2.55 -12.99 5.38
N ASP A 372 2.98 -13.75 6.36
CA ASP A 372 3.15 -15.21 6.28
C ASP A 372 1.84 -15.92 6.68
N THR A 373 1.24 -16.67 5.76
CA THR A 373 -0.02 -17.39 6.01
C THR A 373 0.10 -18.52 7.01
N GLN A 374 1.32 -18.91 7.41
CA GLN A 374 1.56 -19.89 8.47
C GLN A 374 1.49 -19.27 9.87
N LYS A 375 1.35 -17.96 9.97
CA LYS A 375 1.25 -17.19 11.21
C LYS A 375 -0.09 -16.45 11.28
N ASP A 376 -0.25 -15.63 12.30
CA ASP A 376 -1.41 -14.75 12.41
C ASP A 376 -1.36 -13.67 11.32
N VAL A 377 -2.10 -13.90 10.24
CA VAL A 377 -2.19 -12.98 9.08
C VAL A 377 -2.78 -11.64 9.51
N THR A 378 -3.83 -11.66 10.35
CA THR A 378 -4.50 -10.44 10.81
C THR A 378 -3.54 -9.51 11.52
N ALA A 379 -2.79 -10.05 12.50
CA ALA A 379 -1.82 -9.26 13.27
C ALA A 379 -0.68 -8.74 12.38
N GLN A 380 -0.15 -9.56 11.45
CA GLN A 380 0.94 -9.14 10.57
C GLN A 380 0.48 -8.08 9.56
N PHE A 381 -0.72 -8.23 8.99
CA PHE A 381 -1.27 -7.26 8.05
C PHE A 381 -1.54 -5.92 8.75
N GLN A 382 -2.07 -5.96 9.97
CA GLN A 382 -2.25 -4.77 10.80
C GLN A 382 -0.91 -4.09 11.10
N MET A 383 0.14 -4.84 11.46
CA MET A 383 1.49 -4.28 11.65
C MET A 383 2.02 -3.61 10.38
N ALA A 384 1.73 -4.15 9.20
CA ALA A 384 2.10 -3.51 7.93
C ALA A 384 1.39 -2.17 7.73
N LEU A 385 0.08 -2.11 7.99
CA LEU A 385 -0.69 -0.86 7.92
C LEU A 385 -0.21 0.16 8.95
N ASP A 386 0.11 -0.28 10.17
CA ASP A 386 0.66 0.57 11.22
C ASP A 386 2.05 1.11 10.86
N ALA A 387 2.87 0.28 10.22
CA ALA A 387 4.17 0.73 9.72
C ALA A 387 4.01 1.77 8.59
N ILE A 388 3.04 1.60 7.68
CA ILE A 388 2.72 2.60 6.64
C ILE A 388 2.19 3.88 7.29
N ARG A 389 1.31 3.77 8.27
CA ARG A 389 0.83 4.91 9.09
C ARG A 389 1.99 5.61 9.79
N GLY A 390 2.95 4.86 10.33
CA GLY A 390 4.15 5.36 11.01
C GLY A 390 5.25 5.86 10.08
N ALA A 391 5.35 5.34 8.84
CA ALA A 391 6.22 5.86 7.79
C ALA A 391 5.81 7.27 7.31
N ARG A 392 4.64 7.69 7.71
CA ARG A 392 4.25 9.06 7.88
C ARG A 392 5.31 9.75 8.74
N LEU A 393 6.29 10.53 8.24
CA LEU A 393 6.52 11.71 9.04
C LEU A 393 7.63 11.78 10.05
N ALA A 394 8.53 10.90 10.09
CA ALA A 394 9.71 11.25 10.89
C ALA A 394 10.41 12.52 10.38
N CYS A 395 10.16 12.95 9.12
CA CYS A 395 11.01 13.94 8.48
C CYS A 395 10.30 15.01 7.62
N GLU A 396 8.97 15.00 7.47
CA GLU A 396 8.26 16.02 6.67
C GLU A 396 7.26 16.79 7.52
N TYR A 397 7.35 18.12 7.51
CA TYR A 397 6.53 18.99 8.34
C TYR A 397 6.15 20.24 7.60
N GLN A 398 4.93 20.66 7.76
CA GLN A 398 4.43 21.91 7.21
C GLN A 398 4.93 23.09 8.05
N ILE A 399 5.47 24.11 7.39
CA ILE A 399 5.82 25.36 8.06
C ILE A 399 4.52 26.14 8.29
N PRO A 400 4.13 26.40 9.55
CA PRO A 400 2.89 27.09 9.85
C PRO A 400 2.97 28.56 9.46
N GLU A 401 1.87 29.06 8.93
CA GLU A 401 1.76 30.49 8.69
C GLU A 401 1.80 31.31 9.99
N PRO A 402 2.36 32.54 9.96
CA PRO A 402 2.42 33.41 11.12
C PRO A 402 1.01 33.78 11.59
N THR A 403 0.63 33.41 12.80
CA THR A 403 -0.63 33.86 13.40
C THR A 403 -0.64 35.38 13.56
N GLY A 404 -1.43 36.10 12.78
CA GLY A 404 -1.52 37.58 12.81
C GLY A 404 -1.25 38.26 11.46
N GLY A 405 -1.21 37.50 10.36
CA GLY A 405 -1.22 38.06 9.01
C GLY A 405 0.12 38.64 8.52
N GLY A 406 1.24 38.17 9.08
CA GLY A 406 2.58 38.48 8.55
C GLY A 406 2.95 37.49 7.45
N THR A 407 3.78 37.91 6.49
CA THR A 407 4.41 37.02 5.50
C THR A 407 5.62 36.32 6.11
N LEU A 408 5.73 35.02 5.90
CA LEU A 408 6.89 34.24 6.30
C LEU A 408 8.07 34.53 5.35
N ASN A 409 9.24 34.83 5.92
CA ASN A 409 10.47 34.91 5.14
C ASN A 409 11.16 33.55 5.19
N TYR A 410 11.01 32.75 4.14
CA TYR A 410 11.59 31.41 4.06
C TYR A 410 13.12 31.40 4.09
N LYS A 411 13.79 32.52 3.83
CA LYS A 411 15.26 32.64 3.93
C LYS A 411 15.77 32.85 5.35
N GLU A 412 14.86 33.10 6.30
CA GLU A 412 15.17 33.42 7.70
C GLU A 412 14.48 32.46 8.67
N VAL A 413 14.32 31.19 8.27
CA VAL A 413 13.70 30.15 9.11
C VAL A 413 14.78 29.37 9.86
N ASN A 414 14.62 29.26 11.18
CA ASN A 414 15.39 28.38 12.03
C ASN A 414 14.53 27.21 12.50
N VAL A 415 15.09 26.02 12.42
CA VAL A 415 14.40 24.79 12.83
C VAL A 415 15.08 24.21 14.04
N ALA A 416 14.34 23.96 15.11
CA ALA A 416 14.83 23.24 16.27
C ALA A 416 13.99 21.98 16.48
N PHE A 417 14.64 20.84 16.50
CA PHE A 417 14.06 19.53 16.77
C PHE A 417 14.20 19.21 18.26
N THR A 418 13.13 18.68 18.87
CA THR A 418 13.17 18.26 20.26
C THR A 418 12.78 16.79 20.34
N ASP A 419 13.75 15.96 20.73
CA ASP A 419 13.59 14.54 21.05
C ASP A 419 14.25 14.34 22.42
N GLY A 420 13.49 14.63 23.47
CA GLY A 420 14.02 14.73 24.85
C GLY A 420 14.82 16.02 25.08
N ASP A 421 15.96 16.16 24.42
CA ASP A 421 16.80 17.37 24.47
C ASP A 421 16.58 18.24 23.22
N LYS A 422 16.47 19.55 23.43
CA LYS A 422 16.30 20.52 22.34
C LYS A 422 17.59 20.58 21.51
N LYS A 423 17.49 20.20 20.22
CA LYS A 423 18.59 20.36 19.24
C LYS A 423 18.19 21.37 18.17
N THR A 424 19.05 22.31 17.86
CA THR A 424 18.92 23.14 16.66
C THR A 424 19.54 22.38 15.49
N VAL A 425 18.79 22.22 14.41
CA VAL A 425 19.24 21.56 13.18
C VAL A 425 19.59 22.59 12.12
N VAL A 426 20.66 22.34 11.39
CA VAL A 426 21.20 23.30 10.41
C VAL A 426 20.46 23.15 9.08
N TYR A 427 20.20 24.28 8.42
CA TYR A 427 19.69 24.25 7.06
C TYR A 427 20.73 23.66 6.09
N VAL A 428 20.30 22.75 5.26
CA VAL A 428 21.08 22.15 4.18
C VAL A 428 20.31 22.28 2.86
N LYS A 429 21.00 22.19 1.74
CA LYS A 429 20.39 22.41 0.44
C LYS A 429 19.41 21.30 0.03
N ASP A 430 19.73 20.08 0.40
CA ASP A 430 18.97 18.88 0.00
C ASP A 430 19.28 17.72 0.98
N GLN A 431 18.60 16.59 0.78
CA GLN A 431 18.77 15.39 1.60
C GLN A 431 20.24 14.89 1.69
N ALA A 432 21.02 15.05 0.61
CA ALA A 432 22.42 14.59 0.59
C ALA A 432 23.33 15.42 1.51
N GLY A 433 22.91 16.64 1.82
CA GLY A 433 23.60 17.52 2.75
C GLY A 433 23.33 17.22 4.22
N CYS A 434 22.39 16.34 4.56
CA CYS A 434 22.10 15.96 5.94
C CYS A 434 23.23 15.10 6.53
N ASP A 435 23.74 15.50 7.68
CA ASP A 435 24.73 14.73 8.43
C ASP A 435 24.05 13.65 9.28
N SER A 436 24.57 12.42 9.26
CA SER A 436 23.98 11.28 9.97
C SER A 436 23.98 11.40 11.50
N THR A 437 24.79 12.31 12.06
CA THR A 437 24.96 12.49 13.50
C THR A 437 24.28 13.76 14.02
N SER A 438 24.48 14.88 13.32
CA SER A 438 23.93 16.19 13.71
C SER A 438 22.59 16.49 13.05
N GLY A 439 22.27 15.79 11.96
CA GLY A 439 21.10 16.04 11.17
C GLY A 439 21.16 17.29 10.30
N GLY A 440 20.04 17.65 9.73
CA GLY A 440 19.85 18.85 8.93
C GLY A 440 18.39 18.99 8.54
N TRP A 441 18.00 20.13 8.04
CA TRP A 441 16.68 20.34 7.43
C TRP A 441 16.81 21.04 6.09
N TYR A 442 15.90 20.80 5.20
CA TYR A 442 15.86 21.41 3.87
C TYR A 442 14.39 21.57 3.41
N TYR A 443 14.17 22.45 2.45
CA TYR A 443 12.87 22.55 1.80
C TYR A 443 12.76 21.45 0.75
N ASP A 444 11.64 20.73 0.72
CA ASP A 444 11.30 19.75 -0.32
C ASP A 444 10.98 20.43 -1.66
N VAL A 445 10.46 21.66 -1.59
CA VAL A 445 10.19 22.53 -2.73
C VAL A 445 10.95 23.85 -2.52
N ASP A 446 11.62 24.34 -3.56
CA ASP A 446 12.40 25.58 -3.49
C ASP A 446 11.48 26.78 -3.15
N PRO A 447 11.69 27.43 -1.99
CA PRO A 447 10.85 28.55 -1.57
C PRO A 447 10.93 29.78 -2.49
N ASP A 448 11.96 29.88 -3.35
CA ASP A 448 12.07 30.97 -4.33
C ASP A 448 11.10 30.77 -5.52
N THR A 449 10.54 29.58 -5.70
CA THR A 449 9.52 29.31 -6.73
C THR A 449 8.09 29.56 -6.26
N GLY A 450 7.89 29.91 -4.99
CA GLY A 450 6.60 30.24 -4.40
C GLY A 450 5.70 29.04 -4.06
N MET A 451 6.26 27.82 -4.17
CA MET A 451 5.61 26.57 -3.72
C MET A 451 6.51 25.91 -2.69
N SER A 452 6.27 26.15 -1.47
CA SER A 452 6.99 25.54 -0.34
C SER A 452 6.00 24.99 0.69
#